data_112d364844be570b550b54c7a39a9bff
#
_entry.id   112d364844be570b550b54c7a39a9bff
#
_cell.length_a   1.000
_cell.length_b   1.000
_cell.length_c   1.000
_cell.angle_alpha   90.00
_cell.angle_beta   90.00
_cell.angle_gamma   90.00
#
_symmetry.space_group_name_H-M   'P 1'
#
loop_
_entity.id
_entity.type
_entity.pdbx_description
1 polymer ?
#
loop_
_entity_poly.entity_id
_entity_poly.type
_entity_poly.pdbx_seq_one_letter_code
_entity_poly.pdbx_strand_id
1 'polypeptide(L)'
;MTYLDVSPMIAALRTSPDTFEFTRGYLHHIPSQHRFQFDSGGRVRLDAQCSCATLRVRDEQQAPLFEAYNEWRASYWRPLEINRQFAEHFDPPTGLRKILLALTAWLHRTLLTRGRREHDHDKVAVPAE
;
A
#
# COMPACT_ATOMS: atom_id res chain seq x y z
N MET A 1 36.35 -8.77 3.41
CA MET A 1 34.94 -8.64 3.80
C MET A 1 34.53 -7.19 3.70
N THR A 2 33.56 -6.91 2.87
CA THR A 2 33.03 -5.56 2.70
C THR A 2 31.74 -5.47 3.48
N TYR A 3 31.62 -4.46 4.34
CA TYR A 3 30.41 -4.17 5.09
C TYR A 3 29.58 -3.10 4.39
N LEU A 4 28.30 -3.34 4.29
CA LEU A 4 27.35 -2.35 3.79
C LEU A 4 26.87 -1.49 4.96
N ASP A 5 26.93 -0.18 4.80
CA ASP A 5 26.30 0.73 5.75
C ASP A 5 24.79 0.78 5.46
N VAL A 6 23.99 0.29 6.38
CA VAL A 6 22.53 0.24 6.26
C VAL A 6 21.83 1.40 6.97
N SER A 7 22.57 2.37 7.49
CA SER A 7 22.00 3.56 8.12
C SER A 7 21.02 4.30 7.19
N PRO A 8 21.31 4.48 5.89
CA PRO A 8 20.35 5.07 4.96
C PRO A 8 19.07 4.24 4.81
N MET A 9 19.19 2.91 4.85
CA MET A 9 18.02 2.03 4.74
C MET A 9 17.15 2.07 6.00
N ILE A 10 17.77 2.14 7.18
CA ILE A 10 17.04 2.31 8.45
C ILE A 10 16.26 3.62 8.45
N ALA A 11 16.89 4.70 8.02
CA ALA A 11 16.23 5.99 7.88
C ALA A 11 15.09 5.94 6.82
N ALA A 12 15.34 5.30 5.70
CA ALA A 12 14.36 5.17 4.62
C ALA A 12 13.15 4.31 5.02
N LEU A 13 13.32 3.29 5.83
CA LEU A 13 12.19 2.50 6.37
C LEU A 13 11.21 3.36 7.17
N ARG A 14 11.71 4.40 7.81
CA ARG A 14 10.89 5.33 8.61
C ARG A 14 10.35 6.51 7.81
N THR A 15 11.14 7.03 6.87
CA THR A 15 10.81 8.26 6.13
C THR A 15 10.21 8.01 4.75
N SER A 16 10.60 6.93 4.09
CA SER A 16 10.18 6.58 2.74
C SER A 16 9.80 5.10 2.65
N PRO A 17 8.72 4.70 3.33
CA PRO A 17 8.33 3.28 3.43
C PRO A 17 7.94 2.66 2.08
N ASP A 18 7.54 3.47 1.12
CA ASP A 18 7.17 3.06 -0.25
C ASP A 18 8.36 2.59 -1.10
N THR A 19 9.60 2.86 -0.66
CA THR A 19 10.81 2.40 -1.35
C THR A 19 11.18 0.95 -1.03
N PHE A 20 10.47 0.33 -0.13
CA PHE A 20 10.67 -1.07 0.27
C PHE A 20 9.49 -1.94 -0.12
N GLU A 21 9.81 -3.18 -0.41
CA GLU A 21 8.86 -4.22 -0.76
C GLU A 21 9.25 -5.52 -0.04
N PHE A 22 8.27 -6.24 0.46
CA PHE A 22 8.49 -7.54 1.09
C PHE A 22 7.91 -8.63 0.21
N THR A 23 8.80 -9.39 -0.43
CA THR A 23 8.41 -10.46 -1.33
C THR A 23 9.24 -11.71 -1.07
N ARG A 24 8.60 -12.86 -1.03
CA ARG A 24 9.24 -14.18 -0.88
C ARG A 24 10.16 -14.30 0.34
N GLY A 25 9.82 -13.62 1.43
CA GLY A 25 10.62 -13.63 2.66
C GLY A 25 11.82 -12.67 2.67
N TYR A 26 11.96 -11.85 1.65
CA TYR A 26 13.02 -10.84 1.54
C TYR A 26 12.45 -9.42 1.63
N LEU A 27 13.11 -8.58 2.40
CA LEU A 27 12.91 -7.14 2.35
C LEU A 27 13.76 -6.57 1.22
N HIS A 28 13.12 -6.04 0.21
CA HIS A 28 13.79 -5.50 -0.97
C HIS A 28 13.76 -3.98 -0.93
N HIS A 29 14.94 -3.37 -0.97
CA HIS A 29 15.08 -1.93 -1.15
C HIS A 29 15.19 -1.64 -2.65
N ILE A 30 14.14 -1.06 -3.22
CA ILE A 30 13.99 -0.89 -4.66
C ILE A 30 15.09 -0.01 -5.27
N PRO A 31 15.44 1.16 -4.69
CA PRO A 31 16.45 2.03 -5.29
C PRO A 31 17.85 1.42 -5.38
N SER A 32 18.26 0.68 -4.36
CA SER A 32 19.60 0.05 -4.31
C SER A 32 19.61 -1.39 -4.79
N GLN A 33 18.44 -2.01 -4.93
CA GLN A 33 18.24 -3.41 -5.25
C GLN A 33 18.90 -4.40 -4.25
N HIS A 34 19.12 -3.95 -3.04
CA HIS A 34 19.56 -4.83 -1.96
C HIS A 34 18.37 -5.60 -1.38
N ARG A 35 18.59 -6.87 -1.12
CA ARG A 35 17.62 -7.74 -0.47
C ARG A 35 18.14 -8.19 0.88
N PHE A 36 17.30 -8.08 1.87
CA PHE A 36 17.60 -8.45 3.23
C PHE A 36 16.71 -9.60 3.66
N GLN A 37 17.31 -10.62 4.22
CA GLN A 37 16.59 -11.72 4.84
C GLN A 37 16.84 -11.70 6.34
N PHE A 38 15.78 -11.75 7.11
CA PHE A 38 15.83 -11.78 8.56
C PHE A 38 15.50 -13.17 9.05
N ASP A 39 16.29 -13.67 9.99
CA ASP A 39 15.95 -14.90 10.70
C ASP A 39 15.14 -14.60 11.96
N SER A 40 14.68 -15.65 12.64
CA SER A 40 13.91 -15.53 13.87
C SER A 40 14.67 -14.88 15.04
N GLY A 41 16.00 -14.90 14.99
CA GLY A 41 16.87 -14.26 15.99
C GLY A 41 17.26 -12.81 15.67
N GLY A 42 16.76 -12.27 14.56
CA GLY A 42 17.07 -10.90 14.13
C GLY A 42 18.40 -10.76 13.39
N ARG A 43 19.01 -11.85 12.99
CA ARG A 43 20.17 -11.81 12.11
C ARG A 43 19.76 -11.46 10.69
N VAL A 44 20.55 -10.61 10.07
CA VAL A 44 20.31 -10.12 8.73
C VAL A 44 21.27 -10.76 7.75
N ARG A 45 20.74 -11.40 6.74
CA ARG A 45 21.49 -11.84 5.57
C ARG A 45 21.24 -10.87 4.42
N LEU A 46 22.32 -10.45 3.80
CA LEU A 46 22.23 -9.66 2.59
C LEU A 46 22.33 -10.58 1.39
N ASP A 47 21.29 -10.60 0.57
CA ASP A 47 21.32 -11.26 -0.72
C ASP A 47 21.61 -10.22 -1.79
N ALA A 48 22.85 -10.20 -2.25
CA ALA A 48 23.23 -9.36 -3.36
C ALA A 48 23.13 -10.16 -4.65
N GLN A 49 22.40 -9.65 -5.61
CA GLN A 49 22.28 -10.26 -6.94
C GLN A 49 23.63 -10.26 -7.71
N CYS A 50 24.63 -9.60 -7.17
CA CYS A 50 25.94 -9.53 -7.77
C CYS A 50 26.84 -10.63 -7.23
N SER A 51 27.47 -11.39 -8.10
CA SER A 51 28.43 -12.46 -7.78
C SER A 51 29.68 -11.99 -7.01
N CYS A 52 29.79 -10.72 -6.71
CA CYS A 52 30.87 -10.10 -5.93
C CYS A 52 30.62 -10.10 -4.43
N ALA A 53 29.68 -10.88 -3.94
CA ALA A 53 29.01 -10.56 -2.71
C ALA A 53 29.51 -11.37 -1.51
N THR A 54 30.52 -10.86 -0.91
CA THR A 54 30.75 -10.98 0.54
C THR A 54 30.33 -9.72 1.29
N LEU A 55 29.30 -9.01 0.82
CA LEU A 55 28.72 -7.89 1.53
C LEU A 55 27.92 -8.40 2.73
N ARG A 56 28.27 -7.89 3.89
CA ARG A 56 27.57 -8.20 5.15
C ARG A 56 27.11 -6.93 5.82
N VAL A 57 26.03 -7.04 6.54
CA VAL A 57 25.58 -5.96 7.44
C VAL A 57 26.44 -6.03 8.71
N ARG A 58 26.87 -4.86 9.19
CA ARG A 58 27.61 -4.76 10.46
C ARG A 58 26.75 -5.27 11.61
N ASP A 59 27.37 -6.01 12.52
CA ASP A 59 26.68 -6.58 13.68
C ASP A 59 25.97 -5.51 14.52
N GLU A 60 26.55 -4.33 14.62
CA GLU A 60 26.00 -3.18 15.34
C GLU A 60 24.71 -2.63 14.69
N GLN A 61 24.55 -2.81 13.38
CA GLN A 61 23.42 -2.29 12.61
C GLN A 61 22.31 -3.34 12.42
N GLN A 62 22.57 -4.60 12.74
CA GLN A 62 21.57 -5.66 12.55
C GLN A 62 20.34 -5.45 13.43
N ALA A 63 20.52 -5.19 14.70
CA ALA A 63 19.41 -4.97 15.63
C ALA A 63 18.57 -3.71 15.28
N PRO A 64 19.17 -2.54 15.00
CA PRO A 64 18.42 -1.37 14.55
C PRO A 64 17.68 -1.59 13.22
N LEU A 65 18.28 -2.31 12.29
CA LEU A 65 17.63 -2.64 11.02
C LEU A 65 16.44 -3.58 11.21
N PHE A 66 16.59 -4.58 12.05
CA PHE A 66 15.52 -5.52 12.38
C PHE A 66 14.35 -4.81 13.08
N GLU A 67 14.63 -3.93 14.00
CA GLU A 67 13.63 -3.12 14.69
C GLU A 67 12.88 -2.20 13.72
N ALA A 68 13.60 -1.49 12.87
CA ALA A 68 13.00 -0.65 11.84
C ALA A 68 12.16 -1.46 10.83
N TYR A 69 12.61 -2.64 10.47
CA TYR A 69 11.86 -3.58 9.62
C TYR A 69 10.57 -4.03 10.28
N ASN A 70 10.59 -4.37 11.56
CA ASN A 70 9.38 -4.78 12.28
C ASN A 70 8.37 -3.63 12.41
N GLU A 71 8.83 -2.43 12.69
CA GLU A 71 8.00 -1.23 12.69
C GLU A 71 7.38 -0.96 11.30
N TRP A 72 8.18 -1.02 10.26
CA TRP A 72 7.74 -0.84 8.88
C TRP A 72 6.71 -1.89 8.48
N ARG A 73 6.95 -3.15 8.82
CA ARG A 73 6.05 -4.25 8.52
C ARG A 73 4.70 -4.08 9.22
N ALA A 74 4.72 -3.70 10.49
CA ALA A 74 3.50 -3.52 11.28
C ALA A 74 2.69 -2.29 10.86
N SER A 75 3.38 -1.17 10.57
CA SER A 75 2.71 0.11 10.31
C SER A 75 2.38 0.37 8.84
N TYR A 76 3.16 -0.17 7.94
CA TYR A 76 3.03 0.11 6.49
C TYR A 76 2.65 -1.13 5.68
N TRP A 77 3.44 -2.18 5.76
CA TRP A 77 3.29 -3.33 4.86
C TRP A 77 2.07 -4.19 5.16
N ARG A 78 1.84 -4.51 6.43
CA ARG A 78 0.68 -5.31 6.85
C ARG A 78 -0.65 -4.69 6.46
N PRO A 79 -0.89 -3.41 6.72
CA PRO A 79 -2.11 -2.76 6.26
C PRO A 79 -2.29 -2.79 4.74
N LEU A 80 -1.22 -2.60 3.98
CA LEU A 80 -1.26 -2.71 2.52
C LEU A 80 -1.58 -4.13 2.05
N GLU A 81 -0.98 -5.12 2.66
CA GLU A 81 -1.22 -6.53 2.34
C GLU A 81 -2.66 -6.93 2.66
N ILE A 82 -3.17 -6.52 3.81
CA ILE A 82 -4.56 -6.75 4.20
C ILE A 82 -5.51 -6.06 3.22
N ASN A 83 -5.24 -4.82 2.85
CA ASN A 83 -6.05 -4.08 1.88
C ASN A 83 -6.00 -4.74 0.50
N ARG A 84 -4.86 -5.24 0.09
CA ARG A 84 -4.72 -5.96 -1.18
C ARG A 84 -5.48 -7.29 -1.17
N GLN A 85 -5.35 -8.07 -0.11
CA GLN A 85 -6.12 -9.31 0.06
C GLN A 85 -7.61 -9.04 0.14
N PHE A 86 -8.00 -7.96 0.80
CA PHE A 86 -9.37 -7.53 0.88
C PHE A 86 -9.91 -7.13 -0.48
N ALA A 87 -9.15 -6.37 -1.27
CA ALA A 87 -9.49 -5.99 -2.63
C ALA A 87 -9.59 -7.21 -3.57
N GLU A 88 -8.68 -8.17 -3.45
CA GLU A 88 -8.73 -9.43 -4.22
C GLU A 88 -9.94 -10.29 -3.86
N HIS A 89 -10.36 -10.29 -2.58
CA HIS A 89 -11.54 -11.03 -2.12
C HIS A 89 -12.85 -10.32 -2.44
N PHE A 90 -12.85 -9.00 -2.46
CA PHE A 90 -14.00 -8.14 -2.69
C PHE A 90 -13.96 -7.43 -4.04
N ASP A 91 -12.92 -7.64 -4.84
CA ASP A 91 -12.95 -7.24 -6.24
C ASP A 91 -13.89 -8.21 -6.97
N PRO A 92 -15.17 -7.80 -7.13
CA PRO A 92 -16.14 -8.73 -7.66
C PRO A 92 -15.75 -9.01 -9.10
N PRO A 93 -15.96 -10.24 -9.59
CA PRO A 93 -15.84 -10.52 -11.00
C PRO A 93 -16.61 -9.43 -11.76
N THR A 94 -16.08 -9.00 -12.86
CA THR A 94 -16.50 -7.88 -13.72
C THR A 94 -17.99 -7.53 -13.75
N GLY A 95 -18.88 -8.46 -13.36
CA GLY A 95 -20.32 -8.25 -13.25
C GLY A 95 -20.79 -7.33 -12.13
N LEU A 96 -20.18 -7.42 -10.93
CA LEU A 96 -20.55 -6.60 -9.78
C LEU A 96 -20.01 -5.15 -9.88
N ARG A 97 -18.91 -4.96 -10.56
CA ARG A 97 -18.39 -3.62 -10.87
C ARG A 97 -19.34 -2.86 -11.78
N LYS A 98 -19.94 -3.53 -12.76
CA LYS A 98 -20.98 -2.98 -13.63
C LYS A 98 -22.26 -2.66 -12.87
N ILE A 99 -22.65 -3.48 -11.90
CA ILE A 99 -23.83 -3.26 -11.06
C ILE A 99 -23.62 -2.06 -10.14
N LEU A 100 -22.46 -1.91 -9.52
CA LEU A 100 -22.12 -0.75 -8.68
C LEU A 100 -22.08 0.54 -9.48
N LEU A 101 -21.51 0.53 -10.68
CA LEU A 101 -21.50 1.67 -11.59
C LEU A 101 -22.93 2.03 -12.08
N ALA A 102 -23.74 1.03 -12.35
CA ALA A 102 -25.14 1.20 -12.73
C ALA A 102 -25.98 1.79 -11.56
N LEU A 103 -25.75 1.34 -10.33
CA LEU A 103 -26.40 1.89 -9.13
C LEU A 103 -26.01 3.34 -8.86
N THR A 104 -24.76 3.71 -9.00
CA THR A 104 -24.30 5.09 -8.83
C THR A 104 -24.89 6.00 -9.92
N ALA A 105 -24.93 5.53 -11.16
CA ALA A 105 -25.56 6.25 -12.27
C ALA A 105 -27.08 6.43 -12.07
N TRP A 106 -27.74 5.39 -11.56
CA TRP A 106 -29.18 5.44 -11.24
C TRP A 106 -29.48 6.43 -10.10
N LEU A 107 -28.72 6.40 -9.03
CA LEU A 107 -28.83 7.36 -7.91
C LEU A 107 -28.62 8.81 -8.40
N HIS A 108 -27.67 9.01 -9.28
CA HIS A 108 -27.39 10.33 -9.83
C HIS A 108 -28.55 10.84 -10.69
N ARG A 109 -29.16 9.98 -11.48
CA ARG A 109 -30.36 10.33 -12.29
C ARG A 109 -31.57 10.65 -11.43
N THR A 110 -31.85 9.87 -10.39
CA THR A 110 -32.99 10.10 -9.50
C THR A 110 -32.87 11.39 -8.71
N LEU A 111 -31.68 11.77 -8.29
CA LEU A 111 -31.43 13.05 -7.63
C LEU A 111 -31.60 14.24 -8.57
N LEU A 112 -31.18 14.16 -9.82
CA LEU A 112 -31.37 15.19 -10.83
C LEU A 112 -32.83 15.36 -11.25
N THR A 113 -33.58 14.28 -11.41
CA THR A 113 -34.99 14.33 -11.76
C THR A 113 -35.86 14.84 -10.60
N ARG A 114 -35.47 14.59 -9.37
CA ARG A 114 -36.17 15.09 -8.18
C ARG A 114 -36.04 16.61 -8.04
N GLY A 115 -34.85 17.15 -8.28
CA GLY A 115 -34.64 18.60 -8.29
C GLY A 115 -35.43 19.30 -9.41
N ARG A 116 -35.62 18.64 -10.55
CA ARG A 116 -36.40 19.19 -11.66
C ARG A 116 -37.90 19.22 -11.37
N ARG A 117 -38.43 18.23 -10.68
CA ARG A 117 -39.84 18.20 -10.28
C ARG A 117 -40.21 19.26 -9.25
N GLU A 118 -39.35 19.53 -8.31
CA GLU A 118 -39.55 20.58 -7.33
C GLU A 118 -39.61 21.98 -7.97
N HIS A 119 -38.79 22.19 -8.99
CA HIS A 119 -38.80 23.48 -9.69
C HIS A 119 -40.04 23.68 -10.56
N ASP A 120 -40.57 22.62 -11.14
CA ASP A 120 -41.83 22.70 -11.91
C ASP A 120 -43.05 22.87 -11.00
N HIS A 121 -43.01 22.33 -9.80
CA HIS A 121 -44.11 22.50 -8.84
C HIS A 121 -44.24 23.93 -8.31
N ASP A 122 -43.13 24.61 -8.13
CA ASP A 122 -43.12 26.02 -7.71
C ASP A 122 -43.67 26.97 -8.80
N LYS A 123 -43.49 26.62 -10.07
CA LYS A 123 -44.03 27.39 -11.18
C LYS A 123 -45.54 27.24 -11.38
N VAL A 124 -46.09 26.10 -11.01
CA VAL A 124 -47.52 25.79 -11.11
C VAL A 124 -48.31 26.33 -9.90
N ALA A 125 -47.61 26.60 -8.80
CA ALA A 125 -48.23 27.05 -7.55
C ALA A 125 -48.48 28.56 -7.46
N VAL A 126 -48.21 29.32 -8.51
CA VAL A 126 -48.59 30.76 -8.56
C VAL A 126 -50.00 30.86 -9.10
N PRO A 127 -51.00 31.10 -8.25
CA PRO A 127 -52.37 31.30 -8.76
C PRO A 127 -52.40 32.60 -9.56
N ALA A 128 -52.78 32.46 -10.79
CA ALA A 128 -53.18 33.60 -11.58
C ALA A 128 -54.54 34.10 -11.05
N GLU A 129 -54.51 35.18 -10.44
CA GLU A 129 -55.77 35.92 -10.23
C GLU A 129 -56.28 36.54 -11.52
#